data_940361817d39253db22d5c8e5c3c9419
#
_entry.id   940361817d39253db22d5c8e5c3c9419
#
_cell.length_a   1.000
_cell.length_b   1.000
_cell.length_c   1.000
_cell.angle_alpha   90.00
_cell.angle_beta   90.00
_cell.angle_gamma   90.00
#
_symmetry.space_group_name_H-M   'P 1'
#
loop_
_entity.id
_entity.type
_entity.pdbx_description
1 polymer ?
#
loop_
_entity_poly.entity_id
_entity_poly.type
_entity_poly.pdbx_seq_one_letter_code
_entity_poly.pdbx_strand_id
1 'polypeptide(L)'
;MKKTTVRPLPHEDVRAPSAMKRLDQDRYKIRVLDRAIDIVTLLADGDRRTLTEISEAVQLSSSTTYRLLVSLISRHFVERHEESNSYKLGLACLELAWAFRDGDPIRRLALPHLQVLRDATAETVHLAVCRRERSDG
;
A
#
# COMPACT_ATOMS: atom_id res chain seq x y z
N MET A 1 -34.52 -8.48 -26.06
CA MET A 1 -33.50 -8.08 -25.07
C MET A 1 -33.43 -9.12 -23.96
N LYS A 2 -32.47 -10.02 -24.00
CA LYS A 2 -32.28 -11.03 -22.96
C LYS A 2 -31.41 -10.44 -21.86
N LYS A 3 -31.98 -10.27 -20.67
CA LYS A 3 -31.24 -9.87 -19.46
C LYS A 3 -30.33 -11.04 -19.06
N THR A 4 -29.02 -10.88 -19.26
CA THR A 4 -28.03 -11.81 -18.72
C THR A 4 -27.90 -11.57 -17.23
N THR A 5 -28.58 -12.42 -16.45
CA THR A 5 -28.44 -12.45 -15.00
C THR A 5 -27.10 -13.09 -14.68
N VAL A 6 -26.13 -12.29 -14.27
CA VAL A 6 -24.86 -12.79 -13.76
C VAL A 6 -25.11 -13.39 -12.38
N ARG A 7 -24.94 -14.70 -12.29
CA ARG A 7 -25.05 -15.47 -11.05
C ARG A 7 -23.87 -15.10 -10.17
N PRO A 8 -24.08 -14.63 -8.91
CA PRO A 8 -22.97 -14.37 -8.01
C PRO A 8 -22.26 -15.68 -7.69
N LEU A 9 -20.92 -15.64 -7.80
CA LEU A 9 -20.06 -16.74 -7.37
C LEU A 9 -20.24 -16.99 -5.87
N PRO A 10 -20.22 -18.25 -5.40
CA PRO A 10 -20.30 -18.55 -3.98
C PRO A 10 -19.09 -17.88 -3.30
N HIS A 11 -19.37 -17.04 -2.33
CA HIS A 11 -18.36 -16.56 -1.39
C HIS A 11 -17.94 -17.77 -0.56
N GLU A 12 -16.89 -18.47 -0.97
CA GLU A 12 -16.12 -19.21 -0.01
C GLU A 12 -15.57 -18.19 0.99
N ASP A 13 -16.06 -18.28 2.21
CA ASP A 13 -15.53 -17.60 3.36
C ASP A 13 -14.01 -17.86 3.43
N VAL A 14 -13.24 -16.96 2.85
CA VAL A 14 -11.86 -16.78 3.27
C VAL A 14 -11.98 -16.19 4.68
N ARG A 15 -12.24 -17.07 5.65
CA ARG A 15 -12.09 -16.75 7.05
C ARG A 15 -10.69 -16.21 7.21
N ALA A 16 -10.61 -14.87 7.27
CA ALA A 16 -9.49 -14.26 7.96
C ALA A 16 -9.30 -15.06 9.26
N PRO A 17 -8.06 -15.42 9.65
CA PRO A 17 -7.84 -16.19 10.85
C PRO A 17 -8.56 -15.50 11.98
N SER A 18 -9.71 -16.07 12.33
CA SER A 18 -10.60 -15.56 13.34
C SER A 18 -9.85 -15.64 14.65
N ALA A 19 -9.75 -14.51 15.34
CA ALA A 19 -9.41 -14.46 16.73
C ALA A 19 -7.97 -14.87 17.12
N MET A 20 -6.98 -14.33 16.44
CA MET A 20 -5.81 -13.93 17.18
C MET A 20 -6.29 -12.73 18.01
N LYS A 21 -6.61 -13.02 19.28
CA LYS A 21 -7.17 -12.08 20.23
C LYS A 21 -6.42 -10.76 20.11
N ARG A 22 -7.12 -9.63 20.02
CA ARG A 22 -6.54 -8.26 19.99
C ARG A 22 -5.47 -8.05 21.07
N LEU A 23 -5.55 -8.77 22.18
CA LEU A 23 -4.58 -8.83 23.26
C LEU A 23 -3.21 -9.44 22.86
N ASP A 24 -3.15 -10.29 21.84
CA ASP A 24 -1.88 -10.86 21.36
C ASP A 24 -1.22 -9.94 20.30
N GLN A 25 -1.96 -9.16 19.56
CA GLN A 25 -1.38 -8.22 18.57
C GLN A 25 -0.55 -7.11 19.25
N ASP A 26 -0.98 -6.60 20.40
CA ASP A 26 -0.23 -5.59 21.16
C ASP A 26 1.06 -6.16 21.79
N ARG A 27 1.08 -7.45 22.05
CA ARG A 27 2.23 -8.15 22.62
C ARG A 27 3.37 -8.36 21.64
N TYR A 28 3.06 -8.38 20.33
CA TYR A 28 4.03 -8.57 19.24
C TYR A 28 4.34 -7.30 18.46
N LYS A 29 3.81 -6.15 18.87
CA LYS A 29 4.12 -4.86 18.22
C LYS A 29 5.59 -4.51 18.40
N ILE A 30 6.30 -4.51 17.29
CA ILE A 30 7.69 -4.02 17.23
C ILE A 30 7.64 -2.54 16.88
N ARG A 31 7.66 -1.68 17.89
CA ARG A 31 7.52 -0.23 17.75
C ARG A 31 8.43 0.40 16.69
N VAL A 32 9.64 -0.12 16.55
CA VAL A 32 10.59 0.38 15.55
C VAL A 32 10.11 0.13 14.12
N LEU A 33 9.50 -1.06 13.90
CA LEU A 33 8.93 -1.41 12.60
C LEU A 33 7.70 -0.56 12.28
N ASP A 34 6.80 -0.39 13.25
CA ASP A 34 5.61 0.46 13.08
C ASP A 34 6.03 1.88 12.68
N ARG A 35 7.03 2.46 13.37
CA ARG A 35 7.54 3.80 13.06
C ARG A 35 8.20 3.90 11.68
N ALA A 36 8.90 2.87 11.25
CA ALA A 36 9.46 2.82 9.90
C ALA A 36 8.36 2.77 8.83
N ILE A 37 7.30 2.01 9.07
CA ILE A 37 6.12 1.95 8.18
C ILE A 37 5.38 3.28 8.16
N ASP A 38 5.21 3.95 9.32
CA ASP A 38 4.61 5.29 9.39
C ASP A 38 5.34 6.29 8.49
N ILE A 39 6.68 6.26 8.47
CA ILE A 39 7.49 7.13 7.59
C ILE A 39 7.24 6.82 6.11
N VAL A 40 7.28 5.55 5.73
CA VAL A 40 7.04 5.13 4.33
C VAL A 40 5.62 5.52 3.89
N THR A 41 4.64 5.33 4.76
CA THR A 41 3.25 5.68 4.50
C THR A 41 3.05 7.19 4.39
N LEU A 42 3.73 7.98 5.23
CA LEU A 42 3.71 9.44 5.15
C LEU A 42 4.22 9.95 3.79
N LEU A 43 5.28 9.33 3.26
CA LEU A 43 5.87 9.72 1.97
C LEU A 43 5.09 9.16 0.76
N ALA A 44 4.04 8.37 0.98
CA ALA A 44 3.27 7.76 -0.10
C ALA A 44 2.37 8.74 -0.85
N ASP A 45 2.20 9.97 -0.35
CA ASP A 45 1.53 11.06 -1.07
C ASP A 45 2.35 11.60 -2.27
N GLY A 46 3.63 11.21 -2.35
CA GLY A 46 4.55 11.61 -3.42
C GLY A 46 5.31 12.91 -3.14
N ASP A 47 5.01 13.59 -2.04
CA ASP A 47 5.68 14.82 -1.66
C ASP A 47 7.05 14.55 -1.03
N ARG A 48 7.98 15.49 -1.27
CA ARG A 48 9.27 15.50 -0.60
C ARG A 48 9.16 16.17 0.75
N ARG A 49 9.77 15.58 1.77
CA ARG A 49 9.73 16.11 3.13
C ARG A 49 11.13 16.17 3.74
N THR A 50 11.37 17.21 4.51
CA THR A 50 12.59 17.36 5.29
C THR A 50 12.57 16.45 6.53
N LEU A 51 13.73 16.26 7.16
CA LEU A 51 13.83 15.51 8.41
C LEU A 51 12.91 16.09 9.50
N THR A 52 12.82 17.41 9.59
CA THR A 52 11.97 18.09 10.58
C THR A 52 10.50 17.78 10.36
N GLU A 53 10.01 17.96 9.13
CA GLU A 53 8.61 17.67 8.77
C GLU A 53 8.23 16.22 9.04
N ILE A 54 9.12 15.26 8.70
CA ILE A 54 8.89 13.84 9.00
C ILE A 54 8.86 13.61 10.50
N SER A 55 9.83 14.15 11.25
CA SER A 55 9.92 13.99 12.72
C SER A 55 8.67 14.47 13.43
N GLU A 56 8.16 15.63 13.03
CA GLU A 56 6.92 16.22 13.56
C GLU A 56 5.71 15.36 13.24
N ALA A 57 5.58 14.93 11.98
CA ALA A 57 4.44 14.13 11.51
C ALA A 57 4.36 12.76 12.21
N VAL A 58 5.50 12.08 12.39
CA VAL A 58 5.55 10.77 13.07
C VAL A 58 5.73 10.86 14.59
N GLN A 59 5.81 12.08 15.13
CA GLN A 59 5.98 12.37 16.56
C GLN A 59 7.20 11.66 17.19
N LEU A 60 8.34 11.78 16.51
CA LEU A 60 9.62 11.23 16.95
C LEU A 60 10.67 12.34 17.06
N SER A 61 11.71 12.09 17.86
CA SER A 61 12.89 12.96 17.87
C SER A 61 13.62 12.89 16.51
N SER A 62 14.23 13.98 16.10
CA SER A 62 14.99 14.05 14.84
C SER A 62 16.10 12.99 14.78
N SER A 63 16.74 12.67 15.89
CA SER A 63 17.77 11.63 15.95
C SER A 63 17.22 10.23 15.71
N THR A 64 16.07 9.92 16.25
CA THR A 64 15.38 8.63 16.03
C THR A 64 14.88 8.53 14.58
N THR A 65 14.24 9.58 14.08
CA THR A 65 13.79 9.66 12.68
C THR A 65 14.93 9.49 11.71
N TYR A 66 16.05 10.17 11.94
CA TYR A 66 17.24 10.05 11.09
C TYR A 66 17.77 8.60 11.04
N ARG A 67 17.84 7.91 12.17
CA ARG A 67 18.28 6.50 12.21
C ARG A 67 17.36 5.58 11.43
N LEU A 68 16.04 5.82 11.51
CA LEU A 68 15.07 5.07 10.71
C LEU A 68 15.22 5.37 9.22
N LEU A 69 15.40 6.64 8.85
CA LEU A 69 15.64 7.05 7.46
C LEU A 69 16.92 6.43 6.89
N VAL A 70 18.02 6.40 7.65
CA VAL A 70 19.25 5.72 7.22
C VAL A 70 18.99 4.24 6.92
N SER A 71 18.22 3.54 7.76
CA SER A 71 17.87 2.15 7.53
C SER A 71 16.97 1.97 6.31
N LEU A 72 16.01 2.85 6.09
CA LEU A 72 15.13 2.82 4.93
C LEU A 72 15.87 3.15 3.63
N ILE A 73 16.82 4.09 3.68
CA ILE A 73 17.68 4.45 2.53
C ILE A 73 18.57 3.27 2.15
N SER A 74 19.20 2.60 3.12
CA SER A 74 20.06 1.44 2.86
C SER A 74 19.33 0.27 2.20
N ARG A 75 18.00 0.25 2.30
CA ARG A 75 17.10 -0.74 1.68
C ARG A 75 16.35 -0.20 0.46
N HIS A 76 16.67 1.02 -0.01
CA HIS A 76 16.03 1.70 -1.15
C HIS A 76 14.54 1.96 -1.00
N PHE A 77 13.98 1.91 0.22
CA PHE A 77 12.59 2.31 0.50
C PHE A 77 12.40 3.83 0.52
N VAL A 78 13.44 4.55 0.89
CA VAL A 78 13.49 6.01 0.90
C VAL A 78 14.72 6.47 0.13
N GLU A 79 14.60 7.58 -0.54
CA GLU A 79 15.67 8.25 -1.27
C GLU A 79 15.87 9.66 -0.71
N ARG A 80 17.14 10.04 -0.48
CA ARG A 80 17.48 11.39 -0.05
C ARG A 80 17.86 12.23 -1.25
N HIS A 81 17.29 13.40 -1.34
CA HIS A 81 17.68 14.42 -2.31
C HIS A 81 18.63 15.41 -1.63
N GLU A 82 19.91 15.43 -2.04
CA GLU A 82 20.95 16.15 -1.34
C GLU A 82 20.82 17.67 -1.45
N GLU A 83 20.44 18.18 -2.63
CA GLU A 83 20.30 19.63 -2.86
C GLU A 83 19.24 20.28 -1.96
N SER A 84 18.10 19.62 -1.77
CA SER A 84 16.99 20.12 -0.92
C SER A 84 16.99 19.53 0.48
N ASN A 85 17.94 18.64 0.79
CA ASN A 85 17.99 17.89 2.06
C ASN A 85 16.65 17.28 2.46
N SER A 86 15.93 16.73 1.48
CA SER A 86 14.61 16.17 1.63
C SER A 86 14.59 14.69 1.26
N TYR A 87 13.54 14.00 1.67
CA TYR A 87 13.32 12.58 1.51
C TYR A 87 12.05 12.32 0.71
N LYS A 88 12.06 11.27 -0.10
CA LYS A 88 10.92 10.77 -0.87
C LYS A 88 10.92 9.24 -0.87
N LEU A 89 9.86 8.60 -1.39
CA LEU A 89 9.87 7.16 -1.61
C LEU A 89 10.96 6.75 -2.60
N GLY A 90 11.62 5.63 -2.29
CA GLY A 90 12.65 5.01 -3.11
C GLY A 90 12.13 3.91 -4.03
N LEU A 91 13.03 3.39 -4.86
CA LEU A 91 12.72 2.42 -5.93
C LEU A 91 12.14 1.11 -5.40
N ALA A 92 12.54 0.65 -4.20
CA ALA A 92 12.03 -0.59 -3.63
C ALA A 92 10.50 -0.58 -3.47
N CYS A 93 9.89 0.59 -3.21
CA CYS A 93 8.44 0.73 -3.14
C CYS A 93 7.77 0.45 -4.49
N LEU A 94 8.39 0.88 -5.60
CA LEU A 94 7.88 0.62 -6.94
C LEU A 94 8.01 -0.86 -7.32
N GLU A 95 9.14 -1.48 -6.97
CA GLU A 95 9.36 -2.92 -7.20
C GLU A 95 8.31 -3.77 -6.48
N LEU A 96 8.00 -3.44 -5.23
CA LEU A 96 6.94 -4.10 -4.47
C LEU A 96 5.56 -3.87 -5.08
N ALA A 97 5.28 -2.66 -5.55
CA ALA A 97 4.02 -2.34 -6.21
C ALA A 97 3.84 -3.15 -7.52
N TRP A 98 4.91 -3.31 -8.29
CA TRP A 98 4.88 -4.13 -9.50
C TRP A 98 4.70 -5.61 -9.18
N ALA A 99 5.43 -6.14 -8.21
CA ALA A 99 5.29 -7.52 -7.78
C ALA A 99 3.86 -7.80 -7.27
N PHE A 100 3.28 -6.89 -6.50
CA PHE A 100 1.89 -6.97 -6.06
C PHE A 100 0.92 -6.96 -7.25
N ARG A 101 1.09 -6.02 -8.18
CA ARG A 101 0.26 -5.89 -9.37
C ARG A 101 0.29 -7.15 -10.24
N ASP A 102 1.47 -7.71 -10.46
CA ASP A 102 1.65 -8.88 -11.34
C ASP A 102 1.16 -10.17 -10.66
N GLY A 103 1.16 -10.22 -9.33
CA GLY A 103 0.63 -11.32 -8.52
C GLY A 103 -0.87 -11.24 -8.23
N ASP A 104 -1.56 -10.13 -8.58
CA ASP A 104 -2.97 -9.94 -8.23
C ASP A 104 -3.89 -10.86 -9.05
N PRO A 105 -4.55 -11.86 -8.40
CA PRO A 105 -5.47 -12.77 -9.06
C PRO A 105 -6.65 -12.05 -9.73
N ILE A 106 -7.12 -10.96 -9.10
CA ILE A 106 -8.26 -10.17 -9.61
C ILE A 106 -7.90 -9.57 -10.97
N ARG A 107 -6.71 -8.96 -11.07
CA ARG A 107 -6.23 -8.39 -12.33
C ARG A 107 -6.05 -9.46 -13.39
N ARG A 108 -5.45 -10.59 -13.06
CA ARG A 108 -5.22 -11.71 -14.00
C ARG A 108 -6.52 -12.28 -14.54
N LEU A 109 -7.54 -12.41 -13.68
CA LEU A 109 -8.86 -12.90 -14.07
C LEU A 109 -9.67 -11.85 -14.85
N ALA A 110 -9.58 -10.58 -14.47
CA ALA A 110 -10.36 -9.51 -15.09
C ALA A 110 -9.79 -9.06 -16.44
N LEU A 111 -8.47 -9.10 -16.64
CA LEU A 111 -7.81 -8.56 -17.80
C LEU A 111 -8.36 -9.07 -19.15
N PRO A 112 -8.60 -10.38 -19.38
CA PRO A 112 -9.18 -10.87 -20.62
C PRO A 112 -10.58 -10.31 -20.89
N HIS A 113 -11.41 -10.20 -19.85
CA HIS A 113 -12.78 -9.66 -19.96
C HIS A 113 -12.79 -8.16 -20.24
N LEU A 114 -11.86 -7.41 -19.63
CA LEU A 114 -11.69 -5.98 -19.90
C LEU A 114 -11.20 -5.71 -21.31
N GLN A 115 -10.34 -6.57 -21.84
CA GLN A 115 -9.86 -6.48 -23.23
C GLN A 115 -11.00 -6.70 -24.22
N VAL A 116 -11.81 -7.75 -24.03
CA VAL A 116 -12.99 -8.01 -24.84
C VAL A 116 -13.96 -6.84 -24.83
N LEU A 117 -14.22 -6.27 -23.65
CA LEU A 117 -15.11 -5.13 -23.49
C LEU A 117 -14.56 -3.88 -24.19
N ARG A 118 -13.27 -3.59 -24.05
CA ARG A 118 -12.59 -2.49 -24.75
C ARG A 118 -12.72 -2.65 -26.26
N ASP A 119 -12.45 -3.85 -26.79
CA ASP A 119 -12.45 -4.11 -28.22
C ASP A 119 -13.87 -4.06 -28.80
N ALA A 120 -14.89 -4.43 -28.00
CA ALA A 120 -16.29 -4.38 -28.42
C ALA A 120 -16.88 -2.95 -28.39
N THR A 121 -16.41 -2.09 -27.48
CA THR A 121 -16.95 -0.74 -27.30
C THR A 121 -16.07 0.35 -27.90
N ALA A 122 -14.81 0.08 -28.18
CA ALA A 122 -13.75 1.04 -28.53
C ALA A 122 -13.57 2.16 -27.47
N GLU A 123 -13.99 1.90 -26.23
CA GLU A 123 -13.93 2.81 -25.10
C GLU A 123 -12.82 2.44 -24.11
N THR A 124 -12.43 3.40 -23.29
CA THR A 124 -11.50 3.15 -22.17
C THR A 124 -12.22 2.39 -21.06
N VAL A 125 -11.64 1.26 -20.64
CA VAL A 125 -12.20 0.43 -19.57
C VAL A 125 -11.30 0.46 -18.35
N HIS A 126 -11.89 0.70 -17.18
CA HIS A 126 -11.19 0.75 -15.89
C HIS A 126 -11.72 -0.32 -14.94
N LEU A 127 -10.80 -0.99 -14.24
CA LEU A 127 -11.12 -1.85 -13.10
C LEU A 127 -10.86 -1.08 -11.82
N ALA A 128 -11.88 -0.89 -11.00
CA ALA A 128 -11.76 -0.28 -9.69
C ALA A 128 -11.99 -1.33 -8.59
N VAL A 129 -11.06 -1.41 -7.64
CA VAL A 129 -11.19 -2.25 -6.45
C VAL A 129 -11.41 -1.36 -5.25
N CYS A 130 -12.61 -1.41 -4.68
CA CYS A 130 -12.93 -0.68 -3.46
C CYS A 130 -12.46 -1.46 -2.23
N ARG A 131 -11.52 -0.89 -1.49
CA ARG A 131 -11.16 -1.38 -0.16
C ARG A 131 -12.14 -0.79 0.85
N ARG A 132 -12.90 -1.63 1.52
CA ARG A 132 -13.75 -1.19 2.63
C ARG A 132 -12.83 -0.89 3.81
N GLU A 133 -12.64 0.37 4.15
CA GLU A 133 -12.06 0.74 5.43
C GLU A 133 -12.98 0.22 6.53
N ARG A 134 -12.48 -0.65 7.40
CA ARG A 134 -13.16 -0.91 8.65
C ARG A 134 -12.96 0.34 9.50
N SER A 135 -14.01 1.13 9.65
CA SER A 135 -14.07 2.09 10.73
C SER A 135 -14.08 1.29 12.04
N ASP A 136 -12.94 1.19 12.68
CA ASP A 136 -12.85 0.72 14.04
C ASP A 136 -13.52 1.78 14.91
N GLY A 137 -14.78 1.52 15.29
CA GLY A 137 -15.51 2.23 16.33
C GLY A 137 -15.06 1.75 17.71
#